data_334dcf2a049e2dd5f38bd1ab0465616e
#
_entry.id   334dcf2a049e2dd5f38bd1ab0465616e
#
_cell.length_a   1.000
_cell.length_b   1.000
_cell.length_c   1.000
_cell.angle_alpha   90.00
_cell.angle_beta   90.00
_cell.angle_gamma   90.00
#
_symmetry.space_group_name_H-M   'P 1'
#
loop_
_entity.id
_entity.type
_entity.pdbx_description
1 polymer ?
#
loop_
_entity_poly.entity_id
_entity_poly.type
_entity_poly.pdbx_seq_one_letter_code
_entity_poly.pdbx_strand_id
1 'polypeptide(L)' 'MYELIFTFLIVTKAELPGFHIERISQFRDVTDCEKTRTSMVTYMDQLVREQKMFPGVFECRKVQQ' A
#
# COMPACT_ATOMS: atom_id res chain seq x y z
N MET A 1 14.91 -6.68 8.01
CA MET A 1 14.17 -5.44 7.82
C MET A 1 12.99 -5.68 6.92
N TYR A 2 11.90 -4.99 7.17
CA TYR A 2 10.67 -5.11 6.41
C TYR A 2 10.26 -3.77 5.85
N GLU A 3 9.64 -3.81 4.69
CA GLU A 3 9.22 -2.62 3.97
C GLU A 3 7.72 -2.69 3.75
N LEU A 4 7.02 -1.61 4.10
CA LEU A 4 5.58 -1.49 3.83
C LEU A 4 5.43 -0.82 2.46
N ILE A 5 4.80 -1.52 1.54
CA ILE A 5 4.57 -1.02 0.19
C ILE A 5 3.09 -0.96 -0.11
N PHE A 6 2.74 -0.02 -0.95
CA PHE A 6 1.38 0.16 -1.43
C PHE A 6 1.38 0.03 -2.96
N THR A 7 0.57 -0.88 -3.47
CA THR A 7 0.41 -1.08 -4.91
C THR A 7 -0.99 -0.67 -5.31
N PHE A 8 -1.11 0.17 -6.31
CA PHE A 8 -2.41 0.61 -6.79
C PHE A 8 -2.43 0.70 -8.32
N LEU A 9 -3.63 0.64 -8.87
CA LEU A 9 -3.86 0.69 -10.30
C LEU A 9 -3.91 2.13 -10.77
N ILE A 10 -3.14 2.45 -11.79
CA ILE A 10 -3.21 3.75 -12.47
C ILE A 10 -3.83 3.53 -13.84
N VAL A 11 -4.87 4.32 -14.12
CA VAL A 11 -5.50 4.34 -15.44
C VAL A 11 -5.30 5.73 -16.02
N THR A 12 -4.59 5.82 -17.14
CA THR A 12 -4.37 7.08 -17.82
C THR A 12 -5.29 7.19 -19.04
N LYS A 13 -5.48 8.42 -19.51
CA LYS A 13 -6.43 8.70 -20.60
C LYS A 13 -6.10 8.00 -21.91
N ALA A 14 -4.84 7.72 -22.14
CA ALA A 14 -4.38 7.24 -23.44
C ALA A 14 -3.90 5.81 -23.41
N GLU A 15 -3.84 5.18 -22.24
CA GLU A 15 -2.96 4.06 -22.08
C GLU A 15 -3.59 2.85 -21.42
N LEU A 16 -2.88 1.77 -21.53
CA LEU A 16 -3.18 0.55 -20.82
C LEU A 16 -3.04 0.80 -19.31
N PRO A 17 -3.89 0.16 -18.50
CA PRO A 17 -3.75 0.25 -17.06
C PRO A 17 -2.41 -0.31 -16.60
N GLY A 18 -1.82 0.33 -15.61
CA GLY A 18 -0.56 -0.10 -15.03
C GLY A 18 -0.63 -0.05 -13.52
N PHE A 19 0.32 -0.73 -12.87
CA PHE A 19 0.43 -0.71 -11.43
C PHE A 19 1.53 0.25 -11.02
N HIS A 20 1.28 0.98 -9.95
CA HIS A 20 2.28 1.81 -9.31
C HIS A 20 2.56 1.26 -7.92
N ILE A 21 3.84 1.22 -7.54
CA ILE A 21 4.28 0.72 -6.25
C ILE A 21 4.95 1.86 -5.49
N GLU A 22 4.43 2.15 -4.30
CA GLU A 22 5.00 3.17 -3.42
C GLU A 22 5.55 2.52 -2.16
N ARG A 23 6.75 2.93 -1.77
CA ARG A 23 7.34 2.54 -0.50
C ARG A 23 6.88 3.52 0.56
N ILE A 24 6.21 3.01 1.59
CA ILE A 24 5.66 3.85 2.65
C ILE A 24 6.68 4.04 3.77
N SER A 25 7.23 2.93 4.29
CA SER A 25 8.10 2.98 5.45
C SER A 25 8.88 1.68 5.60
N GLN A 26 9.90 1.69 6.45
CA GLN A 26 10.69 0.51 6.77
C GLN A 26 10.59 0.21 8.25
N PHE A 27 10.62 -1.07 8.60
CA PHE A 27 10.49 -1.55 9.98
C PHE A 27 11.50 -2.65 10.24
N ARG A 28 12.01 -2.70 11.47
CA ARG A 28 12.90 -3.79 11.88
C ARG A 28 12.12 -5.07 12.13
N ASP A 29 10.94 -4.94 12.74
CA ASP A 29 10.11 -6.07 13.12
C ASP A 29 8.89 -6.17 12.20
N VAL A 30 8.56 -7.41 11.81
CA VAL A 30 7.38 -7.67 11.01
C VAL A 30 6.11 -7.28 11.76
N THR A 31 6.11 -7.42 13.08
CA THR A 31 4.95 -7.06 13.91
C THR A 31 4.60 -5.58 13.75
N ASP A 32 5.62 -4.71 13.79
CA ASP A 32 5.39 -3.27 13.61
C ASP A 32 4.89 -2.95 12.20
N CYS A 33 5.47 -3.62 11.21
CA CYS A 33 5.01 -3.45 9.83
C CYS A 33 3.54 -3.86 9.68
N GLU A 34 3.16 -5.00 10.27
CA GLU A 34 1.80 -5.51 10.19
C GLU A 34 0.79 -4.61 10.92
N LYS A 35 1.18 -4.04 12.07
CA LYS A 35 0.33 -3.09 12.78
C LYS A 35 0.07 -1.86 11.93
N THR A 36 1.10 -1.31 11.33
CA THR A 36 0.98 -0.14 10.47
C THR A 36 0.16 -0.47 9.23
N ARG A 37 0.41 -1.65 8.64
CA ARG A 37 -0.35 -2.11 7.48
C ARG A 37 -1.84 -2.18 7.80
N THR A 38 -2.21 -2.76 8.94
CA THR A 38 -3.61 -2.87 9.36
C THR A 38 -4.26 -1.50 9.52
N SER A 39 -3.54 -0.56 10.13
CA SER A 39 -4.04 0.82 10.30
C SER A 39 -4.24 1.50 8.95
N MET A 40 -3.30 1.31 8.02
CA MET A 40 -3.39 1.90 6.69
C MET A 40 -4.53 1.30 5.87
N VAL A 41 -4.75 -0.01 5.99
CA VAL A 41 -5.87 -0.67 5.32
C VAL A 41 -7.20 -0.11 5.83
N THR A 42 -7.34 0.07 7.14
CA THR A 42 -8.55 0.62 7.73
C THR A 42 -8.82 2.03 7.20
N TYR A 43 -7.77 2.85 7.16
CA TYR A 43 -7.87 4.23 6.64
C TYR A 43 -8.25 4.23 5.16
N MET A 44 -7.61 3.37 4.37
CA MET A 44 -7.92 3.23 2.94
C MET A 44 -9.36 2.81 2.73
N ASP A 45 -9.84 1.82 3.49
CA ASP A 45 -11.22 1.35 3.37
C ASP A 45 -12.22 2.49 3.61
N GLN A 46 -11.93 3.35 4.58
CA GLN A 46 -12.76 4.51 4.83
C GLN A 46 -12.77 5.47 3.64
N LEU A 47 -11.61 5.75 3.07
CA LEU A 47 -11.50 6.63 1.91
C LEU A 47 -12.20 6.03 0.68
N VAL A 48 -12.11 4.73 0.51
CA VAL A 48 -12.81 4.05 -0.59
C VAL A 48 -14.33 4.17 -0.42
N ARG A 49 -14.83 3.98 0.79
CA ARG A 49 -16.27 4.14 1.07
C ARG A 49 -16.74 5.56 0.81
N GLU A 50 -15.91 6.55 1.07
CA GLU A 50 -16.23 7.95 0.82
C GLU A 50 -15.97 8.36 -0.62
N GLN A 51 -15.58 7.41 -1.47
CA GLN A 51 -15.29 7.62 -2.88
C GLN A 51 -14.16 8.63 -3.13
N LYS A 52 -13.23 8.71 -2.19
CA LYS A 52 -12.07 9.62 -2.27
C LYS A 52 -10.85 8.98 -2.91
N MET A 53 -10.82 7.65 -3.00
CA MET A 53 -9.74 6.94 -3.65
C MET A 53 -10.18 5.57 -4.15
N PHE A 54 -9.41 5.00 -5.06
CA PHE A 54 -9.58 3.62 -5.49
C PHE A 54 -8.82 2.68 -4.57
N PRO A 55 -9.30 1.44 -4.38
CA PRO A 55 -8.61 0.48 -3.53
C PRO A 55 -7.26 0.07 -4.10
N GLY A 56 -6.33 -0.24 -3.20
CA GLY A 56 -5.03 -0.78 -3.52
C GLY A 56 -4.66 -1.86 -2.53
N VAL A 57 -3.42 -2.33 -2.58
CA VAL A 57 -2.93 -3.41 -1.73
C VAL A 57 -1.73 -2.94 -0.92
N PHE A 58 -1.80 -3.11 0.39
CA PHE A 58 -0.67 -2.90 1.29
C PHE A 58 -0.01 -4.23 1.60
N GLU A 59 1.31 -4.26 1.54
CA GLU A 59 2.06 -5.48 1.75
C GLU A 59 3.31 -5.18 2.57
N CYS A 60 3.61 -6.08 3.53
CA CYS A 60 4.88 -6.06 4.25
C CYS A 60 5.83 -7.03 3.55
N ARG A 61 6.89 -6.51 2.99
CA ARG A 61 7.87 -7.30 2.24
C ARG A 61 9.19 -7.33 2.98
N LYS A 62 9.77 -8.51 3.09
CA LYS A 62 11.11 -8.64 3.67
C LYS A 62 12.14 -8.09 2.69
N VAL A 63 13.00 -7.21 3.19
CA VAL A 63 14.07 -6.61 2.40
C VAL A 63 15.37 -7.29 2.75
N GLN A 64 16.05 -7.81 1.74
CA GLN A 64 17.40 -8.35 1.93
C GLN A 64 18.40 -7.21 1.91
N GLN A 65 19.31 -7.28 2.87
CA GLN A 65 20.42 -6.34 2.93
C GLN A 65 21.70 -7.01 2.47
#